data_db910f851f21247068635a3f639704ce
#
_entry.id   db910f851f21247068635a3f639704ce
#
_cell.length_a   1.000
_cell.length_b   1.000
_cell.length_c   1.000
_cell.angle_alpha   90.00
_cell.angle_beta   90.00
_cell.angle_gamma   90.00
#
_symmetry.space_group_name_H-M   'P 1'
#
loop_
_entity.id
_entity.type
_entity.pdbx_description
1 polymer ?
#
loop_
_entity_poly.entity_id
_entity_poly.type
_entity_poly.pdbx_seq_one_letter_code
_entity_poly.pdbx_strand_id
1 'polypeptide(L)'
;MASNATHYNNLTPAKPLDKATLNKMVFRSLNLQASFNYERMQAAGWLYCILPGLEKIHSDNKEDLKLSMEHNLEFFNTHPFLVTFVMGIILSLEQQKADIDTIRAVRVAAMGPLGGIGDAIFWFTLVPITAGITSNMAINGSLAGPILFLLIFNIVQFACRFFLMYWSYNLGTKAIDILTSNAKEFTRAASMLGVFIVGALTSNYGGTTVATVIENGDSPIVIQSILDGVLPKLIPLALTLGLFFLMKKKNWKPVTCIALLLVIGLVGAFFGIFA
;
A
#
# COMPACT_ATOMS: atom_id res chain seq x y z
N MET A 1 -4.91 21.36 13.71
CA MET A 1 -3.66 21.58 14.47
C MET A 1 -3.25 20.22 15.03
N ALA A 2 -2.01 19.77 14.79
CA ALA A 2 -1.53 18.56 15.43
C ALA A 2 -1.36 18.86 16.93
N SER A 3 -1.88 17.99 17.79
CA SER A 3 -1.68 18.10 19.24
C SER A 3 -0.20 17.90 19.54
N ASN A 4 0.40 18.79 20.36
CA ASN A 4 1.77 18.66 20.85
C ASN A 4 1.88 17.66 22.00
N ALA A 5 0.80 17.02 22.41
CA ALA A 5 0.82 16.02 23.47
C ALA A 5 1.50 14.74 22.98
N THR A 6 2.42 14.21 23.76
CA THR A 6 3.20 13.00 23.48
C THR A 6 2.68 11.78 24.25
N HIS A 7 1.88 11.99 25.31
CA HIS A 7 1.38 10.92 26.18
C HIS A 7 -0.10 11.10 26.50
N TYR A 8 -0.78 10.01 26.80
CA TYR A 8 -2.12 9.99 27.36
C TYR A 8 -2.10 10.41 28.83
N ASN A 9 -3.21 10.94 29.36
CA ASN A 9 -3.35 11.27 30.77
C ASN A 9 -3.49 10.00 31.63
N ASN A 10 -4.26 9.01 31.14
CA ASN A 10 -4.36 7.71 31.78
C ASN A 10 -3.45 6.70 31.09
N LEU A 11 -2.38 6.28 31.76
CA LEU A 11 -1.39 5.31 31.27
C LEU A 11 -1.74 3.87 31.65
N THR A 12 -2.86 3.63 32.33
CA THR A 12 -3.29 2.27 32.68
C THR A 12 -3.70 1.50 31.43
N PRO A 13 -3.09 0.35 31.10
CA PRO A 13 -3.47 -0.45 29.95
C PRO A 13 -4.95 -0.81 29.98
N ALA A 14 -5.60 -0.67 28.83
CA ALA A 14 -7.01 -1.01 28.69
C ALA A 14 -7.20 -2.53 28.57
N LYS A 15 -8.41 -3.00 28.87
CA LYS A 15 -8.79 -4.41 28.65
C LYS A 15 -8.69 -4.77 27.18
N PRO A 16 -8.36 -6.04 26.85
CA PRO A 16 -8.38 -6.52 25.48
C PRO A 16 -9.74 -6.30 24.81
N LEU A 17 -9.69 -5.92 23.52
CA LEU A 17 -10.89 -5.73 22.72
C LEU A 17 -11.57 -7.07 22.46
N ASP A 18 -12.88 -7.10 22.57
CA ASP A 18 -13.67 -8.27 22.27
C ASP A 18 -13.79 -8.54 20.77
N LYS A 19 -14.10 -9.79 20.42
CA LYS A 19 -14.24 -10.22 19.02
C LYS A 19 -15.30 -9.44 18.24
N ALA A 20 -16.40 -9.05 18.91
CA ALA A 20 -17.46 -8.27 18.28
C ALA A 20 -16.95 -6.90 17.81
N THR A 21 -16.14 -6.23 18.62
CA THR A 21 -15.53 -4.95 18.27
C THR A 21 -14.51 -5.10 17.13
N LEU A 22 -13.64 -6.12 17.18
CA LEU A 22 -12.69 -6.40 16.10
C LEU A 22 -13.42 -6.66 14.78
N ASN A 23 -14.45 -7.50 14.78
CA ASN A 23 -15.26 -7.79 13.60
C ASN A 23 -15.97 -6.52 13.07
N LYS A 24 -16.54 -5.71 13.96
CA LYS A 24 -17.15 -4.42 13.56
C LYS A 24 -16.15 -3.52 12.82
N MET A 25 -14.89 -3.48 13.28
CA MET A 25 -13.83 -2.69 12.63
C MET A 25 -13.41 -3.30 11.29
N VAL A 26 -13.34 -4.64 11.17
CA VAL A 26 -13.11 -5.30 9.88
C VAL A 26 -14.18 -4.88 8.86
N PHE A 27 -15.46 -4.91 9.22
CA PHE A 27 -16.52 -4.45 8.31
C PHE A 27 -16.44 -2.95 8.02
N ARG A 28 -16.13 -2.11 9.01
CA ARG A 28 -15.92 -0.68 8.76
C ARG A 28 -14.77 -0.39 7.81
N SER A 29 -13.76 -1.27 7.75
CA SER A 29 -12.62 -1.12 6.84
C SER A 29 -13.01 -1.15 5.35
N LEU A 30 -14.22 -1.60 5.00
CA LEU A 30 -14.76 -1.50 3.65
C LEU A 30 -14.97 -0.03 3.22
N ASN A 31 -15.20 0.85 4.19
CA ASN A 31 -15.40 2.29 3.95
C ASN A 31 -14.11 3.12 4.09
N LEU A 32 -12.93 2.50 4.11
CA LEU A 32 -11.65 3.20 4.28
C LEU A 32 -11.50 4.40 3.32
N GLN A 33 -11.94 4.24 2.09
CA GLN A 33 -11.80 5.24 1.03
C GLN A 33 -13.03 6.12 0.83
N ALA A 34 -14.07 6.01 1.65
CA ALA A 34 -15.33 6.74 1.48
C ALA A 34 -15.19 8.27 1.56
N SER A 35 -14.17 8.76 2.25
CA SER A 35 -13.86 10.20 2.42
C SER A 35 -12.43 10.54 1.97
N PHE A 36 -11.97 9.91 0.89
CA PHE A 36 -10.64 10.13 0.34
C PHE A 36 -10.46 11.57 -0.14
N ASN A 37 -9.30 12.17 0.16
CA ASN A 37 -8.93 13.51 -0.30
C ASN A 37 -7.41 13.62 -0.49
N TYR A 38 -6.95 14.64 -1.26
CA TYR A 38 -5.53 14.81 -1.58
C TYR A 38 -4.67 15.29 -0.40
N GLU A 39 -5.25 15.93 0.61
CA GLU A 39 -4.50 16.47 1.74
C GLU A 39 -4.06 15.38 2.71
N ARG A 40 -5.00 14.48 3.08
CA ARG A 40 -4.81 13.46 4.13
C ARG A 40 -5.09 12.04 3.67
N MET A 41 -5.38 11.85 2.39
CA MET A 41 -5.69 10.59 1.73
C MET A 41 -6.84 9.83 2.42
N GLN A 42 -6.55 8.76 3.13
CA GLN A 42 -7.53 7.87 3.76
C GLN A 42 -7.79 8.20 5.24
N ALA A 43 -7.25 9.30 5.78
CA ALA A 43 -7.22 9.58 7.22
C ALA A 43 -8.61 9.55 7.91
N ALA A 44 -9.63 10.16 7.30
CA ALA A 44 -10.98 10.16 7.88
C ALA A 44 -11.61 8.75 7.84
N GLY A 45 -11.41 8.00 6.74
CA GLY A 45 -11.82 6.59 6.67
C GLY A 45 -11.05 5.71 7.65
N TRP A 46 -9.77 5.95 7.85
CA TRP A 46 -8.96 5.27 8.84
C TRP A 46 -9.54 5.47 10.25
N LEU A 47 -9.77 6.72 10.68
CA LEU A 47 -10.37 6.98 11.98
C LEU A 47 -11.74 6.34 12.10
N TYR A 48 -12.60 6.44 11.09
CA TYR A 48 -13.91 5.78 11.09
C TYR A 48 -13.80 4.26 11.33
N CYS A 49 -12.79 3.63 10.74
CA CYS A 49 -12.57 2.19 10.86
C CYS A 49 -12.18 1.77 12.28
N ILE A 50 -11.22 2.48 12.91
CA ILE A 50 -10.67 2.09 14.21
C ILE A 50 -11.44 2.68 15.39
N LEU A 51 -12.29 3.67 15.17
CA LEU A 51 -13.01 4.41 16.23
C LEU A 51 -13.72 3.50 17.25
N PRO A 52 -14.41 2.40 16.89
CA PRO A 52 -15.04 1.52 17.87
C PRO A 52 -14.05 0.91 18.88
N GLY A 53 -12.82 0.68 18.45
CA GLY A 53 -11.74 0.22 19.32
C GLY A 53 -11.24 1.31 20.23
N LEU A 54 -11.01 2.52 19.70
CA LEU A 54 -10.54 3.68 20.47
C LEU A 54 -11.55 4.08 21.55
N GLU A 55 -12.87 4.09 21.23
CA GLU A 55 -13.94 4.36 22.18
C GLU A 55 -13.94 3.40 23.38
N LYS A 56 -13.58 2.13 23.16
CA LYS A 56 -13.46 1.13 24.24
C LYS A 56 -12.17 1.29 25.03
N ILE A 57 -11.06 1.56 24.34
CA ILE A 57 -9.74 1.73 24.96
C ILE A 57 -9.69 2.97 25.85
N HIS A 58 -10.36 4.05 25.44
CA HIS A 58 -10.36 5.34 26.16
C HIS A 58 -11.72 5.65 26.77
N SER A 59 -12.51 4.63 27.13
CA SER A 59 -13.89 4.78 27.66
C SER A 59 -13.95 5.55 28.97
N ASP A 60 -12.89 5.56 29.73
CA ASP A 60 -12.74 6.20 31.04
C ASP A 60 -12.21 7.64 30.97
N ASN A 61 -11.66 8.07 29.85
CA ASN A 61 -11.07 9.41 29.68
C ASN A 61 -11.38 10.01 28.31
N LYS A 62 -12.28 10.99 28.28
CA LYS A 62 -12.69 11.67 27.04
C LYS A 62 -11.59 12.54 26.41
N GLU A 63 -10.70 13.09 27.21
CA GLU A 63 -9.57 13.88 26.68
C GLU A 63 -8.55 12.97 25.98
N ASP A 64 -8.29 11.78 26.53
CA ASP A 64 -7.44 10.79 25.89
C ASP A 64 -8.08 10.25 24.60
N LEU A 65 -9.40 10.04 24.60
CA LEU A 65 -10.11 9.66 23.36
C LEU A 65 -9.97 10.75 22.29
N LYS A 66 -10.18 12.01 22.66
CA LYS A 66 -10.03 13.15 21.76
C LYS A 66 -8.61 13.21 21.18
N LEU A 67 -7.61 13.08 22.04
CA LEU A 67 -6.21 13.08 21.64
C LEU A 67 -5.88 11.92 20.68
N SER A 68 -6.38 10.71 20.98
CA SER A 68 -6.26 9.55 20.08
C SER A 68 -6.94 9.80 18.72
N MET A 69 -8.14 10.37 18.71
CA MET A 69 -8.81 10.72 17.47
C MET A 69 -8.04 11.77 16.65
N GLU A 70 -7.48 12.78 17.29
CA GLU A 70 -6.72 13.86 16.63
C GLU A 70 -5.50 13.31 15.89
N HIS A 71 -4.63 12.52 16.55
CA HIS A 71 -3.47 11.99 15.87
C HIS A 71 -3.81 10.89 14.85
N ASN A 72 -4.95 10.21 15.00
CA ASN A 72 -5.44 9.25 14.01
C ASN A 72 -6.13 9.92 12.81
N LEU A 73 -6.35 11.23 12.80
CA LEU A 73 -6.77 12.04 11.64
C LEU A 73 -5.59 12.60 10.82
N GLU A 74 -4.36 12.29 11.18
CA GLU A 74 -3.19 12.64 10.40
C GLU A 74 -3.14 11.84 9.09
N PHE A 75 -2.25 12.26 8.17
CA PHE A 75 -2.08 11.59 6.88
C PHE A 75 -1.98 10.07 7.01
N PHE A 76 -2.77 9.37 6.23
CA PHE A 76 -2.77 7.91 6.16
C PHE A 76 -3.09 7.44 4.75
N ASN A 77 -2.30 6.54 4.20
CA ASN A 77 -2.57 5.93 2.90
C ASN A 77 -1.93 4.53 2.82
N THR A 78 -2.75 3.51 2.63
CA THR A 78 -2.31 2.12 2.47
C THR A 78 -3.26 1.35 1.57
N HIS A 79 -2.89 0.10 1.21
CA HIS A 79 -3.78 -0.74 0.42
C HIS A 79 -5.04 -1.12 1.22
N PRO A 80 -6.26 -0.90 0.67
CA PRO A 80 -7.51 -1.07 1.41
C PRO A 80 -7.74 -2.47 1.99
N PHE A 81 -7.25 -3.52 1.32
CA PHE A 81 -7.47 -4.90 1.77
C PHE A 81 -6.46 -5.35 2.84
N LEU A 82 -5.35 -4.62 3.02
CA LEU A 82 -4.34 -4.88 4.04
C LEU A 82 -4.44 -3.93 5.24
N VAL A 83 -5.34 -2.96 5.22
CA VAL A 83 -5.47 -1.94 6.28
C VAL A 83 -5.67 -2.53 7.67
N THR A 84 -6.37 -3.66 7.75
CA THR A 84 -6.66 -4.35 9.02
C THR A 84 -5.41 -4.85 9.74
N PHE A 85 -4.31 -5.08 9.00
CA PHE A 85 -3.02 -5.35 9.61
C PHE A 85 -2.50 -4.13 10.41
N VAL A 86 -2.55 -2.95 9.81
CA VAL A 86 -2.15 -1.72 10.50
C VAL A 86 -3.08 -1.45 11.67
N MET A 87 -4.40 -1.65 11.48
CA MET A 87 -5.41 -1.46 12.54
C MET A 87 -5.10 -2.31 13.77
N GLY A 88 -4.81 -3.60 13.59
CA GLY A 88 -4.52 -4.50 14.71
C GLY A 88 -3.30 -4.06 15.51
N ILE A 89 -2.20 -3.69 14.84
CA ILE A 89 -0.99 -3.22 15.52
C ILE A 89 -1.27 -1.91 16.28
N ILE A 90 -1.89 -0.93 15.63
CA ILE A 90 -2.15 0.38 16.26
C ILE A 90 -3.10 0.23 17.45
N LEU A 91 -4.17 -0.56 17.34
CA LEU A 91 -5.08 -0.81 18.45
C LEU A 91 -4.40 -1.50 19.63
N SER A 92 -3.43 -2.35 19.38
CA SER A 92 -2.65 -2.98 20.43
C SER A 92 -1.74 -1.96 21.16
N LEU A 93 -1.11 -1.05 20.43
CA LEU A 93 -0.32 0.03 21.01
C LEU A 93 -1.20 1.01 21.80
N GLU A 94 -2.35 1.38 21.25
CA GLU A 94 -3.35 2.20 21.95
C GLU A 94 -3.84 1.54 23.24
N GLN A 95 -4.10 0.25 23.21
CA GLN A 95 -4.53 -0.53 24.38
C GLN A 95 -3.47 -0.51 25.50
N GLN A 96 -2.20 -0.55 25.16
CA GLN A 96 -1.09 -0.47 26.10
C GLN A 96 -0.78 0.97 26.52
N LYS A 97 -1.51 1.96 26.00
CA LYS A 97 -1.25 3.39 26.24
C LYS A 97 0.18 3.78 25.89
N ALA A 98 0.68 3.20 24.77
CA ALA A 98 2.00 3.54 24.26
C ALA A 98 2.10 5.03 23.95
N ASP A 99 3.33 5.53 23.92
CA ASP A 99 3.64 6.89 23.54
C ASP A 99 3.09 7.25 22.14
N ILE A 100 2.48 8.42 22.00
CA ILE A 100 1.80 8.84 20.76
C ILE A 100 2.77 8.91 19.59
N ASP A 101 4.01 9.34 19.83
CA ASP A 101 5.03 9.41 18.79
C ASP A 101 5.43 8.01 18.31
N THR A 102 5.45 7.03 19.22
CA THR A 102 5.63 5.61 18.87
C THR A 102 4.47 5.09 18.03
N ILE A 103 3.22 5.38 18.40
CA ILE A 103 2.02 4.99 17.62
C ILE A 103 2.09 5.59 16.22
N ARG A 104 2.41 6.88 16.09
CA ARG A 104 2.60 7.58 14.83
C ARG A 104 3.69 6.93 13.97
N ALA A 105 4.86 6.68 14.56
CA ALA A 105 6.01 6.11 13.86
C ALA A 105 5.69 4.71 13.31
N VAL A 106 5.04 3.85 14.08
CA VAL A 106 4.63 2.51 13.67
C VAL A 106 3.58 2.59 12.55
N ARG A 107 2.58 3.48 12.68
CA ARG A 107 1.56 3.69 11.63
C ARG A 107 2.20 4.11 10.31
N VAL A 108 3.10 5.09 10.33
CA VAL A 108 3.80 5.58 9.14
C VAL A 108 4.70 4.51 8.54
N ALA A 109 5.45 3.78 9.37
CA ALA A 109 6.34 2.71 8.91
C ALA A 109 5.58 1.55 8.24
N ALA A 110 4.36 1.24 8.72
CA ALA A 110 3.56 0.14 8.17
C ALA A 110 2.78 0.53 6.91
N MET A 111 2.25 1.75 6.82
CA MET A 111 1.30 2.12 5.75
C MET A 111 1.92 2.10 4.36
N GLY A 112 3.14 2.58 4.18
CA GLY A 112 3.79 2.70 2.87
C GLY A 112 4.09 1.34 2.22
N PRO A 113 4.87 0.46 2.86
CA PRO A 113 5.17 -0.88 2.32
C PRO A 113 3.92 -1.70 2.02
N LEU A 114 2.91 -1.64 2.90
CA LEU A 114 1.65 -2.38 2.68
C LEU A 114 0.84 -1.85 1.49
N GLY A 115 0.99 -0.57 1.12
CA GLY A 115 0.45 -0.05 -0.12
C GLY A 115 0.97 -0.83 -1.33
N GLY A 116 2.29 -0.88 -1.50
CA GLY A 116 2.94 -1.59 -2.62
C GLY A 116 2.74 -3.12 -2.58
N ILE A 117 2.82 -3.74 -1.40
CA ILE A 117 2.55 -5.18 -1.24
C ILE A 117 1.12 -5.51 -1.66
N GLY A 118 0.15 -4.70 -1.21
CA GLY A 118 -1.25 -4.90 -1.53
C GLY A 118 -1.52 -4.78 -3.02
N ASP A 119 -0.96 -3.77 -3.69
CA ASP A 119 -1.06 -3.59 -5.14
C ASP A 119 -0.48 -4.81 -5.88
N ALA A 120 0.69 -5.30 -5.47
CA ALA A 120 1.31 -6.46 -6.09
C ALA A 120 0.45 -7.72 -5.93
N ILE A 121 -0.11 -7.97 -4.75
CA ILE A 121 -0.91 -9.17 -4.47
C ILE A 121 -2.28 -9.08 -5.16
N PHE A 122 -3.00 -7.97 -5.00
CA PHE A 122 -4.39 -7.88 -5.44
C PHE A 122 -4.50 -7.44 -6.89
N TRP A 123 -3.91 -6.29 -7.26
CA TRP A 123 -4.11 -5.71 -8.59
C TRP A 123 -3.23 -6.35 -9.65
N PHE A 124 -2.04 -6.79 -9.29
CA PHE A 124 -1.08 -7.33 -10.26
C PHE A 124 -0.96 -8.85 -10.25
N THR A 125 -1.57 -9.52 -9.27
CA THR A 125 -1.58 -10.99 -9.21
C THR A 125 -2.98 -11.56 -9.19
N LEU A 126 -3.76 -11.30 -8.15
CA LEU A 126 -5.07 -11.94 -7.97
C LEU A 126 -6.05 -11.57 -9.09
N VAL A 127 -6.17 -10.28 -9.42
CA VAL A 127 -7.10 -9.81 -10.47
C VAL A 127 -6.74 -10.39 -11.83
N PRO A 128 -5.50 -10.29 -12.37
CA PRO A 128 -5.17 -10.85 -13.67
C PRO A 128 -5.34 -12.37 -13.75
N ILE A 129 -4.94 -13.11 -12.73
CA ILE A 129 -5.09 -14.58 -12.70
C ILE A 129 -6.57 -14.95 -12.71
N THR A 130 -7.36 -14.35 -11.81
CA THR A 130 -8.78 -14.66 -11.71
C THR A 130 -9.52 -14.23 -12.97
N ALA A 131 -9.22 -13.04 -13.53
CA ALA A 131 -9.80 -12.55 -14.76
C ALA A 131 -9.42 -13.44 -15.96
N GLY A 132 -8.15 -13.88 -16.06
CA GLY A 132 -7.68 -14.76 -17.14
C GLY A 132 -8.46 -16.08 -17.20
N ILE A 133 -8.73 -16.68 -16.03
CA ILE A 133 -9.51 -17.92 -15.92
C ILE A 133 -11.00 -17.67 -16.26
N THR A 134 -11.59 -16.66 -15.66
CA THR A 134 -13.03 -16.43 -15.68
C THR A 134 -13.51 -15.73 -16.98
N SER A 135 -12.64 -14.94 -17.63
CA SER A 135 -12.96 -14.27 -18.90
C SER A 135 -13.21 -15.28 -20.03
N ASN A 136 -12.44 -16.36 -20.10
CA ASN A 136 -12.67 -17.42 -21.09
C ASN A 136 -14.07 -18.05 -20.94
N MET A 137 -14.53 -18.24 -19.69
CA MET A 137 -15.90 -18.73 -19.44
C MET A 137 -16.95 -17.73 -19.93
N ALA A 138 -16.72 -16.42 -19.71
CA ALA A 138 -17.63 -15.36 -20.14
C ALA A 138 -17.68 -15.25 -21.69
N ILE A 139 -16.54 -15.34 -22.36
CA ILE A 139 -16.46 -15.34 -23.84
C ILE A 139 -17.27 -16.50 -24.42
N ASN A 140 -17.28 -17.66 -23.77
CA ASN A 140 -18.08 -18.82 -24.17
C ASN A 140 -19.57 -18.73 -23.74
N GLY A 141 -20.04 -17.54 -23.32
CA GLY A 141 -21.44 -17.28 -22.98
C GLY A 141 -21.85 -17.74 -21.58
N SER A 142 -20.91 -18.18 -20.72
CA SER A 142 -21.23 -18.65 -19.37
C SER A 142 -21.28 -17.49 -18.38
N LEU A 143 -22.45 -17.28 -17.75
CA LEU A 143 -22.62 -16.31 -16.64
C LEU A 143 -21.83 -16.71 -15.38
N ALA A 144 -21.35 -17.94 -15.29
CA ALA A 144 -20.52 -18.39 -14.18
C ALA A 144 -19.17 -17.63 -14.13
N GLY A 145 -18.64 -17.18 -15.25
CA GLY A 145 -17.38 -16.43 -15.31
C GLY A 145 -17.35 -15.20 -14.41
N PRO A 146 -18.19 -14.18 -14.64
CA PRO A 146 -18.28 -12.99 -13.80
C PRO A 146 -18.60 -13.29 -12.35
N ILE A 147 -19.48 -14.26 -12.08
CA ILE A 147 -19.85 -14.67 -10.70
C ILE A 147 -18.64 -15.24 -9.98
N LEU A 148 -17.91 -16.15 -10.60
CA LEU A 148 -16.71 -16.75 -10.01
C LEU A 148 -15.60 -15.72 -9.79
N PHE A 149 -15.42 -14.77 -10.71
CA PHE A 149 -14.48 -13.66 -10.50
C PHE A 149 -14.78 -12.91 -9.19
N LEU A 150 -16.03 -12.48 -9.02
CA LEU A 150 -16.46 -11.75 -7.83
C LEU A 150 -16.33 -12.60 -6.56
N LEU A 151 -16.71 -13.86 -6.62
CA LEU A 151 -16.65 -14.75 -5.46
C LEU A 151 -15.20 -14.99 -5.03
N ILE A 152 -14.32 -15.36 -5.94
CA ILE A 152 -12.89 -15.63 -5.62
C ILE A 152 -12.25 -14.38 -5.04
N PHE A 153 -12.41 -13.23 -5.72
CA PHE A 153 -11.82 -11.98 -5.27
C PHE A 153 -12.31 -11.58 -3.87
N ASN A 154 -13.63 -11.65 -3.63
CA ASN A 154 -14.20 -11.27 -2.34
C ASN A 154 -13.84 -12.26 -1.22
N ILE A 155 -13.82 -13.56 -1.48
CA ILE A 155 -13.40 -14.55 -0.49
C ILE A 155 -11.97 -14.26 -0.04
N VAL A 156 -11.04 -14.03 -0.98
CA VAL A 156 -9.64 -13.76 -0.65
C VAL A 156 -9.50 -12.45 0.13
N GLN A 157 -10.12 -11.36 -0.32
CA GLN A 157 -9.98 -10.07 0.36
C GLN A 157 -10.61 -10.07 1.76
N PHE A 158 -11.75 -10.74 1.97
CA PHE A 158 -12.34 -10.87 3.31
C PHE A 158 -11.50 -11.76 4.22
N ALA A 159 -11.01 -12.91 3.70
CA ALA A 159 -10.12 -13.79 4.46
C ALA A 159 -8.86 -13.02 4.92
N CYS A 160 -8.23 -12.24 4.03
CA CYS A 160 -7.10 -11.38 4.38
C CYS A 160 -7.46 -10.36 5.47
N ARG A 161 -8.59 -9.65 5.34
CA ARG A 161 -9.01 -8.63 6.32
C ARG A 161 -9.20 -9.23 7.71
N PHE A 162 -9.91 -10.35 7.82
CA PHE A 162 -10.13 -11.01 9.11
C PHE A 162 -8.84 -11.58 9.67
N PHE A 163 -8.11 -12.36 8.87
CA PHE A 163 -6.85 -12.96 9.31
C PHE A 163 -5.86 -11.91 9.80
N LEU A 164 -5.63 -10.86 9.01
CA LEU A 164 -4.68 -9.81 9.33
C LEU A 164 -5.07 -9.02 10.58
N MET A 165 -6.37 -8.72 10.79
CA MET A 165 -6.84 -8.05 12.00
C MET A 165 -6.47 -8.84 13.27
N TYR A 166 -6.84 -10.11 13.31
CA TYR A 166 -6.61 -10.93 14.49
C TYR A 166 -5.13 -11.26 14.70
N TRP A 167 -4.43 -11.54 13.62
CA TRP A 167 -3.00 -11.85 13.67
C TRP A 167 -2.18 -10.66 14.16
N SER A 168 -2.37 -9.49 13.57
CA SER A 168 -1.61 -8.28 13.94
C SER A 168 -1.98 -7.74 15.31
N TYR A 169 -3.25 -7.80 15.71
CA TYR A 169 -3.69 -7.41 17.04
C TYR A 169 -3.04 -8.29 18.12
N ASN A 170 -3.01 -9.61 17.92
CA ASN A 170 -2.35 -10.54 18.83
C ASN A 170 -0.82 -10.38 18.82
N LEU A 171 -0.23 -10.09 17.66
CA LEU A 171 1.20 -9.83 17.53
C LEU A 171 1.58 -8.55 18.29
N GLY A 172 0.81 -7.48 18.12
CA GLY A 172 1.05 -6.20 18.75
C GLY A 172 1.11 -6.33 20.28
N THR A 173 0.18 -7.04 20.91
CA THR A 173 0.17 -7.26 22.36
C THR A 173 1.37 -8.07 22.87
N LYS A 174 1.98 -8.91 22.02
CA LYS A 174 3.17 -9.71 22.36
C LYS A 174 4.49 -9.07 21.96
N ALA A 175 4.44 -8.13 21.03
CA ALA A 175 5.63 -7.62 20.35
C ALA A 175 5.97 -6.16 20.69
N ILE A 176 5.27 -5.53 21.64
CA ILE A 176 5.52 -4.12 21.99
C ILE A 176 6.97 -3.91 22.41
N ASP A 177 7.51 -4.77 23.28
CA ASP A 177 8.90 -4.69 23.70
C ASP A 177 9.87 -4.94 22.54
N ILE A 178 9.50 -5.83 21.61
CA ILE A 178 10.29 -6.13 20.41
C ILE A 178 10.21 -4.98 19.41
N LEU A 179 9.02 -4.38 19.21
CA LEU A 179 8.82 -3.27 18.27
C LEU A 179 9.50 -1.99 18.74
N THR A 180 9.44 -1.68 20.04
CA THR A 180 10.10 -0.49 20.60
C THR A 180 11.62 -0.62 20.61
N SER A 181 12.15 -1.80 20.91
CA SER A 181 13.60 -2.08 20.87
C SER A 181 14.14 -2.19 19.44
N ASN A 182 13.33 -2.65 18.47
CA ASN A 182 13.75 -2.91 17.10
C ASN A 182 13.07 -2.01 16.04
N ALA A 183 12.51 -0.86 16.44
CA ALA A 183 11.82 0.05 15.52
C ALA A 183 12.67 0.46 14.31
N LYS A 184 13.99 0.66 14.50
CA LYS A 184 14.95 0.96 13.43
C LYS A 184 15.10 -0.22 12.46
N GLU A 185 15.19 -1.44 12.97
CA GLU A 185 15.33 -2.66 12.16
C GLU A 185 14.05 -2.92 11.36
N PHE A 186 12.87 -2.72 11.98
CA PHE A 186 11.59 -2.83 11.28
C PHE A 186 11.48 -1.82 10.14
N THR A 187 11.81 -0.55 10.39
CA THR A 187 11.80 0.50 9.36
C THR A 187 12.79 0.19 8.23
N ARG A 188 13.97 -0.33 8.56
CA ARG A 188 14.96 -0.74 7.58
C ARG A 188 14.48 -1.92 6.74
N ALA A 189 13.93 -2.96 7.37
CA ALA A 189 13.36 -4.11 6.67
C ALA A 189 12.18 -3.71 5.75
N ALA A 190 11.27 -2.86 6.23
CA ALA A 190 10.16 -2.32 5.45
C ALA A 190 10.67 -1.49 4.25
N SER A 191 11.70 -0.68 4.43
CA SER A 191 12.32 0.10 3.35
C SER A 191 12.98 -0.79 2.30
N MET A 192 13.70 -1.84 2.73
CA MET A 192 14.30 -2.82 1.81
C MET A 192 13.23 -3.54 0.98
N LEU A 193 12.14 -3.98 1.62
CA LEU A 193 11.01 -4.60 0.94
C LEU A 193 10.36 -3.63 -0.06
N GLY A 194 10.17 -2.37 0.33
CA GLY A 194 9.65 -1.33 -0.56
C GLY A 194 10.51 -1.13 -1.80
N VAL A 195 11.84 -1.04 -1.65
CA VAL A 195 12.78 -0.92 -2.79
C VAL A 195 12.73 -2.17 -3.68
N PHE A 196 12.67 -3.36 -3.08
CA PHE A 196 12.54 -4.63 -3.82
C PHE A 196 11.25 -4.65 -4.66
N ILE A 197 10.12 -4.25 -4.07
CA ILE A 197 8.83 -4.17 -4.77
C ILE A 197 8.89 -3.16 -5.92
N VAL A 198 9.47 -1.97 -5.71
CA VAL A 198 9.64 -0.97 -6.78
C VAL A 198 10.46 -1.55 -7.93
N GLY A 199 11.53 -2.30 -7.64
CA GLY A 199 12.31 -3.00 -8.67
C GLY A 199 11.48 -4.03 -9.44
N ALA A 200 10.71 -4.85 -8.74
CA ALA A 200 9.81 -5.83 -9.35
C ALA A 200 8.71 -5.17 -10.22
N LEU A 201 8.11 -4.08 -9.74
CA LEU A 201 7.13 -3.30 -10.49
C LEU A 201 7.74 -2.68 -11.75
N THR A 202 8.95 -2.12 -11.65
CA THR A 202 9.68 -1.58 -12.80
C THR A 202 9.93 -2.66 -13.86
N SER A 203 10.31 -3.87 -13.44
CA SER A 203 10.54 -5.00 -14.35
C SER A 203 9.25 -5.50 -15.00
N ASN A 204 8.16 -5.64 -14.24
CA ASN A 204 6.91 -6.24 -14.73
C ASN A 204 6.04 -5.25 -15.51
N TYR A 205 6.00 -3.98 -15.08
CA TYR A 205 5.10 -2.96 -15.64
C TYR A 205 5.80 -1.88 -16.45
N GLY A 206 7.13 -1.85 -16.45
CA GLY A 206 7.89 -1.01 -17.37
C GLY A 206 7.67 -1.47 -18.81
N GLY A 207 6.61 -0.96 -19.45
CA GLY A 207 6.17 -1.40 -20.77
C GLY A 207 6.88 -0.73 -21.93
N THR A 208 7.79 0.23 -21.70
CA THR A 208 8.46 0.96 -22.77
C THR A 208 9.42 0.06 -23.53
N THR A 209 9.17 -0.12 -24.82
CA THR A 209 10.01 -0.89 -25.73
C THR A 209 10.49 0.01 -26.88
N VAL A 210 11.64 -0.35 -27.47
CA VAL A 210 12.18 0.35 -28.65
C VAL A 210 11.58 -0.27 -29.90
N ALA A 211 10.82 0.53 -30.65
CA ALA A 211 10.19 0.09 -31.90
C ALA A 211 11.12 0.10 -33.10
N THR A 212 12.29 0.77 -32.99
CA THR A 212 13.21 0.96 -34.10
C THR A 212 13.81 -0.36 -34.56
N VAL A 213 13.63 -0.62 -35.85
CA VAL A 213 14.27 -1.74 -36.59
C VAL A 213 15.18 -1.16 -37.66
N ILE A 214 16.40 -1.65 -37.70
CA ILE A 214 17.38 -1.26 -38.75
C ILE A 214 17.26 -2.31 -39.86
N GLU A 215 16.87 -1.88 -41.06
CA GLU A 215 16.86 -2.73 -42.23
C GLU A 215 18.30 -3.06 -42.65
N ASN A 216 18.63 -4.34 -42.69
CA ASN A 216 19.95 -4.81 -43.11
C ASN A 216 19.77 -6.04 -44.03
N GLY A 217 19.36 -5.78 -45.28
CA GLY A 217 19.09 -6.84 -46.25
C GLY A 217 18.04 -7.85 -45.76
N ASP A 218 18.34 -9.13 -45.89
CA ASP A 218 17.43 -10.22 -45.48
C ASP A 218 17.34 -10.45 -43.95
N SER A 219 18.11 -9.68 -43.12
CA SER A 219 18.17 -9.87 -41.67
C SER A 219 17.97 -8.54 -40.95
N PRO A 220 16.73 -8.14 -40.67
CA PRO A 220 16.46 -6.91 -39.93
C PRO A 220 16.99 -6.96 -38.50
N ILE A 221 17.64 -5.89 -38.07
CA ILE A 221 18.18 -5.77 -36.71
C ILE A 221 17.14 -5.09 -35.82
N VAL A 222 16.52 -5.85 -34.91
CA VAL A 222 15.60 -5.34 -33.91
C VAL A 222 16.37 -4.84 -32.70
N ILE A 223 16.41 -3.52 -32.48
CA ILE A 223 17.19 -2.91 -31.40
C ILE A 223 16.75 -3.43 -30.01
N GLN A 224 15.45 -3.62 -29.82
CA GLN A 224 14.92 -4.16 -28.56
C GLN A 224 15.54 -5.52 -28.20
N SER A 225 15.72 -6.42 -29.18
CA SER A 225 16.31 -7.73 -28.95
C SER A 225 17.76 -7.65 -28.48
N ILE A 226 18.51 -6.67 -28.99
CA ILE A 226 19.90 -6.44 -28.55
C ILE A 226 19.90 -5.92 -27.09
N LEU A 227 19.03 -4.96 -26.78
CA LEU A 227 18.91 -4.41 -25.41
C LEU A 227 18.50 -5.48 -24.40
N ASP A 228 17.52 -6.32 -24.74
CA ASP A 228 17.06 -7.42 -23.89
C ASP A 228 18.11 -8.52 -23.73
N GLY A 229 18.99 -8.69 -24.72
CA GLY A 229 20.16 -9.59 -24.63
C GLY A 229 21.23 -9.11 -23.66
N VAL A 230 21.35 -7.79 -23.45
CA VAL A 230 22.29 -7.20 -22.48
C VAL A 230 21.66 -7.16 -21.08
N LEU A 231 20.48 -6.57 -20.97
CA LEU A 231 19.71 -6.49 -19.73
C LEU A 231 18.23 -6.33 -20.04
N PRO A 232 17.39 -7.34 -19.74
CA PRO A 232 15.96 -7.24 -19.92
C PRO A 232 15.38 -6.03 -19.16
N LYS A 233 14.49 -5.29 -19.83
CA LYS A 233 13.88 -4.08 -19.25
C LYS A 233 14.85 -2.94 -18.92
N LEU A 234 15.94 -2.83 -19.68
CA LEU A 234 16.96 -1.78 -19.50
C LEU A 234 16.36 -0.37 -19.59
N ILE A 235 15.47 -0.11 -20.56
CA ILE A 235 14.86 1.20 -20.76
C ILE A 235 13.99 1.61 -19.56
N PRO A 236 13.02 0.81 -19.09
CA PRO A 236 12.26 1.10 -17.88
C PRO A 236 13.14 1.34 -16.65
N LEU A 237 14.20 0.54 -16.48
CA LEU A 237 15.14 0.71 -15.38
C LEU A 237 15.88 2.05 -15.47
N ALA A 238 16.41 2.39 -16.65
CA ALA A 238 17.12 3.65 -16.88
C ALA A 238 16.22 4.88 -16.65
N LEU A 239 14.96 4.84 -17.12
CA LEU A 239 13.97 5.89 -16.87
C LEU A 239 13.68 6.03 -15.37
N THR A 240 13.44 4.92 -14.67
CA THR A 240 13.16 4.93 -13.22
C THR A 240 14.32 5.53 -12.43
N LEU A 241 15.55 5.08 -12.71
CA LEU A 241 16.75 5.62 -12.05
C LEU A 241 17.00 7.08 -12.42
N GLY A 242 16.81 7.45 -13.69
CA GLY A 242 16.94 8.84 -14.16
C GLY A 242 15.98 9.78 -13.41
N LEU A 243 14.70 9.40 -13.29
CA LEU A 243 13.70 10.18 -12.55
C LEU A 243 14.02 10.22 -11.05
N PHE A 244 14.46 9.11 -10.47
CA PHE A 244 14.92 9.09 -9.08
C PHE A 244 16.05 10.10 -8.83
N PHE A 245 17.05 10.17 -9.71
CA PHE A 245 18.14 11.13 -9.60
C PHE A 245 17.68 12.58 -9.79
N LEU A 246 16.73 12.84 -10.71
CA LEU A 246 16.14 14.17 -10.89
C LEU A 246 15.40 14.62 -9.64
N MET A 247 14.59 13.76 -9.04
CA MET A 247 13.90 14.04 -7.80
C MET A 247 14.87 14.26 -6.64
N LYS A 248 15.88 13.38 -6.48
CA LYS A 248 16.83 13.43 -5.36
C LYS A 248 17.82 14.60 -5.46
N LYS A 249 18.38 14.87 -6.66
CA LYS A 249 19.43 15.89 -6.82
C LYS A 249 18.89 17.28 -7.20
N LYS A 250 17.78 17.34 -7.95
CA LYS A 250 17.22 18.60 -8.45
C LYS A 250 15.89 18.98 -7.82
N ASN A 251 15.45 18.23 -6.79
CA ASN A 251 14.18 18.44 -6.07
C ASN A 251 12.95 18.53 -7.00
N TRP A 252 12.95 17.77 -8.09
CA TRP A 252 11.80 17.72 -9.00
C TRP A 252 10.60 17.11 -8.29
N LYS A 253 9.44 17.68 -8.54
CA LYS A 253 8.18 17.15 -8.01
C LYS A 253 7.72 15.94 -8.84
N PRO A 254 7.02 14.96 -8.24
CA PRO A 254 6.50 13.80 -8.98
C PRO A 254 5.67 14.19 -10.22
N VAL A 255 4.86 15.24 -10.11
CA VAL A 255 4.04 15.75 -11.23
C VAL A 255 4.91 16.19 -12.42
N THR A 256 6.05 16.84 -12.16
CA THR A 256 7.01 17.25 -13.22
C THR A 256 7.63 16.03 -13.89
N CYS A 257 7.93 14.98 -13.11
CA CYS A 257 8.44 13.71 -13.64
C CYS A 257 7.40 13.00 -14.52
N ILE A 258 6.13 13.02 -14.12
CA ILE A 258 5.01 12.46 -14.93
C ILE A 258 4.87 13.24 -16.23
N ALA A 259 4.91 14.58 -16.19
CA ALA A 259 4.85 15.42 -17.39
C ALA A 259 6.04 15.14 -18.33
N LEU A 260 7.25 14.98 -17.78
CA LEU A 260 8.43 14.60 -18.57
C LEU A 260 8.24 13.24 -19.26
N LEU A 261 7.76 12.21 -18.53
CA LEU A 261 7.50 10.90 -19.11
C LEU A 261 6.45 10.95 -20.24
N LEU A 262 5.40 11.75 -20.05
CA LEU A 262 4.38 11.95 -21.09
C LEU A 262 4.99 12.56 -22.36
N VAL A 263 5.83 13.61 -22.20
CA VAL A 263 6.52 14.23 -23.34
C VAL A 263 7.47 13.24 -24.03
N ILE A 264 8.28 12.51 -23.26
CA ILE A 264 9.20 11.49 -23.80
C ILE A 264 8.41 10.41 -24.58
N GLY A 265 7.29 9.93 -24.02
CA GLY A 265 6.45 8.93 -24.66
C GLY A 265 5.83 9.44 -25.96
N LEU A 266 5.23 10.64 -25.96
CA LEU A 266 4.62 11.25 -27.15
C LEU A 266 5.66 11.51 -28.26
N VAL A 267 6.80 12.10 -27.90
CA VAL A 267 7.88 12.38 -28.85
C VAL A 267 8.47 11.07 -29.38
N GLY A 268 8.72 10.10 -28.51
CA GLY A 268 9.25 8.79 -28.91
C GLY A 268 8.31 8.03 -29.84
N ALA A 269 7.00 8.05 -29.55
CA ALA A 269 6.00 7.45 -30.43
C ALA A 269 5.88 8.18 -31.78
N PHE A 270 5.91 9.54 -31.76
CA PHE A 270 5.86 10.35 -32.98
C PHE A 270 7.02 10.05 -33.95
N PHE A 271 8.22 9.84 -33.41
CA PHE A 271 9.40 9.49 -34.21
C PHE A 271 9.58 7.98 -34.43
N GLY A 272 8.65 7.14 -33.97
CA GLY A 272 8.74 5.67 -34.10
C GLY A 272 9.90 5.05 -33.28
N ILE A 273 10.35 5.73 -32.23
CA ILE A 273 11.43 5.25 -31.36
C ILE A 273 10.88 4.28 -30.31
N PHE A 274 9.73 4.61 -29.73
CA PHE A 274 9.07 3.81 -28.70
C PHE A 274 7.74 3.23 -29.19
N ALA A 275 7.41 2.03 -28.69
CA ALA A 275 6.14 1.32 -28.88
C ALA A 275 5.50 0.98 -27.54
#